data_10493b6ef4754873ff9d24c6643e3b0d
#
_entry.id   10493b6ef4754873ff9d24c6643e3b0d
#
_cell.length_a   1.000
_cell.length_b   1.000
_cell.length_c   1.000
_cell.angle_alpha   90.00
_cell.angle_beta   90.00
_cell.angle_gamma   90.00
#
_symmetry.space_group_name_H-M   'P 1'
#
loop_
_entity.id
_entity.type
_entity.pdbx_description
1 polymer ?
#
loop_
_entity_poly.entity_id
_entity_poly.type
_entity_poly.pdbx_seq_one_letter_code
_entity_poly.pdbx_strand_id
1 'polypeptide(L)'
;HYNFEPSDRETSFGTMENVKSFRVFFDGHEKDRFLTYFGTLGITRNITDKTSISLLGSAFYTKEQEKYDIQGQYWLDQTETSENLGVGTYFEHARNYLSARVLSAKLMLKHKTKKHDIEMAYTYKKEHISENSVEYEMRDSAGYSVPHNGKELYMIYSMRANNTLDANRMEAYLQDTYRFTSKGGHTHFTLNYGVRMSHWSFNKETIVSPRVSLGIIPAYSENTTFRFAAGLYYQAPFFKELRDTSTVSGITYANLNEKIKSPRSIHFIAGYDYRFRINNLRYRFSAEAYYKALGNFIPYSVNNVKVVYYGQNECSGHAAGLDFKLYGEFVPGTDSWLSLSLMDTRMKLNGKSVPLPTDQRFAVNLFFTDYFPGTERWRMSLKLALADGLPFSTPHKELETNTFRAPAYKRADIGMSYRLLDNSKHTKKTFLRNIWLGVDCLNLFGIDNVNSYYWVTDVTNQQYAVPNYLTGRQVNGRILIEF
;
A
#
# COMPACT_ATOMS: atom_id res chain seq x y z
N HIS A 1 13.60 15.42 12.42
CA HIS A 1 13.44 15.80 13.82
C HIS A 1 12.02 16.30 14.00
N TYR A 2 11.23 15.57 14.73
CA TYR A 2 9.99 16.08 15.29
C TYR A 2 10.22 16.25 16.79
N ASN A 3 10.27 17.48 17.25
CA ASN A 3 10.04 17.75 18.65
C ASN A 3 8.51 17.84 18.78
N PHE A 4 7.92 16.96 19.53
CA PHE A 4 6.54 17.15 19.94
C PHE A 4 6.54 18.32 20.91
N GLU A 5 6.05 19.48 20.47
CA GLU A 5 5.64 20.47 21.42
C GLU A 5 4.47 19.88 22.22
N PRO A 6 4.43 20.06 23.54
CA PRO A 6 3.32 19.61 24.35
C PRO A 6 2.01 20.01 23.68
N SER A 7 1.23 19.04 23.25
CA SER A 7 -0.01 19.29 22.53
C SER A 7 -1.17 18.64 23.26
N ASP A 8 -2.19 19.43 23.49
CA ASP A 8 -3.49 18.97 24.01
C ASP A 8 -4.40 18.68 22.82
N ARG A 9 -4.86 17.45 22.70
CA ARG A 9 -5.80 17.03 21.65
C ARG A 9 -7.07 16.49 22.30
N GLU A 10 -8.21 17.03 21.88
CA GLU A 10 -9.51 16.57 22.30
C GLU A 10 -10.25 15.93 21.14
N THR A 11 -10.87 14.79 21.39
CA THR A 11 -11.72 14.08 20.43
C THR A 11 -13.02 13.69 21.11
N SER A 12 -14.15 14.18 20.60
CA SER A 12 -15.47 13.76 21.04
C SER A 12 -15.95 12.57 20.24
N PHE A 13 -16.55 11.58 20.91
CA PHE A 13 -17.07 10.35 20.29
C PHE A 13 -18.26 9.80 21.07
N GLY A 14 -19.03 8.91 20.46
CA GLY A 14 -20.20 8.29 21.07
C GLY A 14 -21.49 8.53 20.28
N THR A 15 -22.64 8.40 20.95
CA THR A 15 -23.96 8.69 20.40
C THR A 15 -24.44 10.07 20.84
N MET A 16 -25.51 10.61 20.20
CA MET A 16 -26.07 11.91 20.60
C MET A 16 -26.53 11.94 22.08
N GLU A 17 -26.86 10.78 22.66
CA GLU A 17 -27.33 10.65 24.04
C GLU A 17 -26.18 10.31 25.03
N ASN A 18 -24.98 10.04 24.53
CA ASN A 18 -23.85 9.62 25.38
C ASN A 18 -22.54 10.03 24.71
N VAL A 19 -22.26 11.32 24.76
CA VAL A 19 -21.02 11.91 24.21
C VAL A 19 -19.91 11.82 25.23
N LYS A 20 -18.77 11.29 24.83
CA LYS A 20 -17.54 11.26 25.62
C LYS A 20 -16.50 12.14 25.01
N SER A 21 -15.73 12.80 25.85
CA SER A 21 -14.54 13.55 25.47
C SER A 21 -13.30 12.76 25.86
N PHE A 22 -12.42 12.54 24.90
CA PHE A 22 -11.11 11.97 25.11
C PHE A 22 -10.07 13.05 24.85
N ARG A 23 -9.35 13.42 25.90
CA ARG A 23 -8.31 14.43 25.84
C ARG A 23 -6.97 13.79 26.14
N VAL A 24 -5.97 14.05 25.30
CA VAL A 24 -4.61 13.54 25.45
C VAL A 24 -3.63 14.67 25.42
N PHE A 25 -2.74 14.65 26.40
CA PHE A 25 -1.56 15.48 26.46
C PHE A 25 -0.33 14.65 26.10
N PHE A 26 0.44 15.08 25.13
CA PHE A 26 1.68 14.43 24.71
C PHE A 26 2.87 15.32 25.01
N ASP A 27 3.93 14.69 25.52
CA ASP A 27 5.26 15.26 25.66
C ASP A 27 6.31 14.24 25.22
N GLY A 28 7.36 14.70 24.57
CA GLY A 28 8.44 13.84 24.15
C GLY A 28 9.14 14.26 22.87
N HIS A 29 9.93 13.38 22.36
CA HIS A 29 10.65 13.62 21.09
C HIS A 29 10.71 12.38 20.23
N GLU A 30 10.68 12.60 18.94
CA GLU A 30 10.86 11.59 17.91
C GLU A 30 11.92 12.05 16.91
N LYS A 31 12.79 11.14 16.52
CA LYS A 31 13.83 11.39 15.52
C LYS A 31 13.91 10.24 14.54
N ASP A 32 13.38 10.49 13.37
CA ASP A 32 13.48 9.58 12.25
C ASP A 32 14.54 10.02 11.26
N ARG A 33 15.30 9.05 10.78
CA ARG A 33 16.29 9.28 9.74
C ARG A 33 16.26 8.14 8.75
N PHE A 34 15.96 8.48 7.50
CA PHE A 34 16.01 7.57 6.37
C PHE A 34 17.06 8.04 5.39
N LEU A 35 18.03 7.17 5.08
CA LEU A 35 19.09 7.46 4.15
C LEU A 35 19.15 6.33 3.14
N THR A 36 18.92 6.64 1.86
CA THR A 36 18.93 5.65 0.78
C THR A 36 19.84 6.11 -0.34
N TYR A 37 20.74 5.20 -0.77
CA TYR A 37 21.54 5.33 -1.97
C TYR A 37 21.18 4.22 -2.95
N PHE A 38 20.98 4.59 -4.19
CA PHE A 38 20.75 3.65 -5.26
C PHE A 38 21.54 4.06 -6.50
N GLY A 39 22.22 3.09 -7.10
CA GLY A 39 22.93 3.27 -8.36
C GLY A 39 22.72 2.08 -9.27
N THR A 40 22.61 2.33 -10.57
CA THR A 40 22.52 1.29 -11.59
C THR A 40 23.37 1.66 -12.80
N LEU A 41 24.01 0.67 -13.38
CA LEU A 41 24.77 0.77 -14.62
C LEU A 41 24.32 -0.35 -15.55
N GLY A 42 23.96 0.00 -16.77
CA GLY A 42 23.52 -0.95 -17.79
C GLY A 42 24.26 -0.77 -19.10
N ILE A 43 24.67 -1.89 -19.70
CA ILE A 43 25.25 -1.94 -21.05
C ILE A 43 24.40 -2.86 -21.89
N THR A 44 23.93 -2.39 -23.03
CA THR A 44 23.18 -3.17 -24.01
C THR A 44 23.94 -3.18 -25.33
N ARG A 45 24.10 -4.36 -25.90
CA ARG A 45 24.69 -4.55 -27.24
C ARG A 45 23.70 -5.30 -28.12
N ASN A 46 23.43 -4.75 -29.27
CA ASN A 46 22.74 -5.45 -30.35
C ASN A 46 23.74 -6.37 -31.04
N ILE A 47 23.53 -7.68 -30.96
CA ILE A 47 24.35 -8.70 -31.65
C ILE A 47 23.91 -8.78 -33.10
N THR A 48 22.60 -8.70 -33.34
CA THR A 48 21.95 -8.59 -34.65
C THR A 48 20.80 -7.64 -34.55
N ASP A 49 20.14 -7.31 -35.68
CA ASP A 49 18.92 -6.49 -35.71
C ASP A 49 17.75 -7.10 -34.91
N LYS A 50 17.84 -8.40 -34.60
CA LYS A 50 16.80 -9.16 -33.89
C LYS A 50 17.22 -9.60 -32.50
N THR A 51 18.50 -9.49 -32.16
CA THR A 51 19.03 -10.07 -30.92
C THR A 51 19.86 -9.05 -30.18
N SER A 52 19.51 -8.81 -28.92
CA SER A 52 20.29 -7.97 -28.01
C SER A 52 20.64 -8.68 -26.72
N ILE A 53 21.78 -8.36 -26.16
CA ILE A 53 22.24 -8.78 -24.85
C ILE A 53 22.42 -7.55 -23.96
N SER A 54 21.98 -7.63 -22.72
CA SER A 54 22.10 -6.56 -21.74
C SER A 54 22.70 -7.08 -20.46
N LEU A 55 23.67 -6.37 -19.93
CA LEU A 55 24.23 -6.57 -18.59
C LEU A 55 23.85 -5.36 -17.74
N LEU A 56 23.23 -5.60 -16.60
CA LEU A 56 22.81 -4.58 -15.65
C LEU A 56 23.39 -4.89 -14.28
N GLY A 57 24.13 -3.93 -13.71
CA GLY A 57 24.60 -3.95 -12.32
C GLY A 57 23.84 -2.92 -11.50
N SER A 58 23.43 -3.25 -10.29
CA SER A 58 22.83 -2.29 -9.36
C SER A 58 23.32 -2.47 -7.94
N ALA A 59 23.41 -1.35 -7.21
CA ALA A 59 23.72 -1.31 -5.81
C ALA A 59 22.67 -0.48 -5.08
N PHE A 60 22.13 -1.04 -4.02
CA PHE A 60 21.19 -0.41 -3.13
C PHE A 60 21.73 -0.45 -1.70
N TYR A 61 21.62 0.67 -1.00
CA TYR A 61 21.93 0.77 0.41
C TYR A 61 20.87 1.64 1.08
N THR A 62 20.31 1.17 2.19
CA THR A 62 19.47 1.99 3.06
C THR A 62 19.93 1.89 4.51
N LYS A 63 19.75 2.98 5.24
CA LYS A 63 19.91 3.05 6.68
C LYS A 63 18.71 3.78 7.25
N GLU A 64 17.98 3.10 8.11
CA GLU A 64 16.80 3.59 8.77
C GLU A 64 17.06 3.67 10.26
N GLN A 65 16.64 4.75 10.86
CA GLN A 65 16.73 4.99 12.29
C GLN A 65 15.44 5.62 12.74
N GLU A 66 14.83 5.03 13.74
CA GLU A 66 13.66 5.53 14.42
C GLU A 66 13.96 5.56 15.92
N LYS A 67 13.80 6.72 16.52
CA LYS A 67 14.04 6.93 17.96
C LYS A 67 12.94 7.80 18.49
N TYR A 68 12.26 7.32 19.51
CA TYR A 68 11.31 8.15 20.24
C TYR A 68 11.30 7.83 21.72
N ASP A 69 10.97 8.83 22.48
CA ASP A 69 10.58 8.78 23.89
C ASP A 69 9.34 9.65 23.99
N ILE A 70 8.19 9.04 24.17
CA ILE A 70 6.89 9.71 24.18
C ILE A 70 6.17 9.38 25.47
N GLN A 71 5.84 10.41 26.23
CA GLN A 71 4.96 10.32 27.40
C GLN A 71 3.61 10.89 27.04
N GLY A 72 2.54 10.21 27.41
CA GLY A 72 1.18 10.69 27.23
C GLY A 72 0.39 10.56 28.51
N GLN A 73 -0.46 11.54 28.76
CA GLN A 73 -1.53 11.47 29.75
C GLN A 73 -2.85 11.63 29.02
N TYR A 74 -3.85 10.87 29.39
CA TYR A 74 -5.17 11.00 28.81
C TYR A 74 -6.25 11.05 29.89
N TRP A 75 -7.34 11.74 29.53
CA TRP A 75 -8.56 11.84 30.31
C TRP A 75 -9.71 11.40 29.44
N LEU A 76 -10.58 10.59 30.03
CA LEU A 76 -11.84 10.18 29.45
C LEU A 76 -12.96 10.75 30.32
N ASP A 77 -13.70 11.69 29.78
CA ASP A 77 -14.76 12.39 30.47
C ASP A 77 -16.12 12.14 29.79
N GLN A 78 -17.19 12.06 30.56
CA GLN A 78 -18.54 12.10 30.02
C GLN A 78 -18.97 13.57 29.85
N THR A 79 -19.29 13.96 28.62
CA THR A 79 -19.51 15.38 28.30
C THR A 79 -20.73 15.97 28.98
N GLU A 80 -21.82 15.21 29.15
CA GLU A 80 -23.07 15.70 29.74
C GLU A 80 -22.98 15.86 31.25
N THR A 81 -22.29 14.97 31.94
CA THR A 81 -22.19 14.97 33.41
C THR A 81 -20.90 15.59 33.92
N SER A 82 -19.92 15.84 33.04
CA SER A 82 -18.55 16.21 33.38
C SER A 82 -17.89 15.21 34.34
N GLU A 83 -18.38 13.96 34.34
CA GLU A 83 -17.84 12.88 35.13
C GLU A 83 -16.58 12.33 34.49
N ASN A 84 -15.51 12.24 35.27
CA ASN A 84 -14.25 11.63 34.83
C ASN A 84 -14.37 10.11 34.89
N LEU A 85 -14.32 9.46 33.72
CA LEU A 85 -14.43 8.02 33.56
C LEU A 85 -13.08 7.31 33.63
N GLY A 86 -11.98 8.03 33.45
CA GLY A 86 -10.65 7.45 33.50
C GLY A 86 -9.55 8.43 33.21
N VAL A 87 -8.43 8.25 33.91
CA VAL A 87 -7.16 8.96 33.67
C VAL A 87 -6.07 7.90 33.55
N GLY A 88 -5.23 8.04 32.55
CA GLY A 88 -4.12 7.11 32.34
C GLY A 88 -2.85 7.80 31.87
N THR A 89 -1.72 7.21 32.22
CA THR A 89 -0.41 7.62 31.76
C THR A 89 0.26 6.47 31.03
N TYR A 90 0.93 6.79 29.93
CA TYR A 90 1.75 5.83 29.22
C TYR A 90 3.09 6.44 28.85
N PHE A 91 4.06 5.56 28.66
CA PHE A 91 5.38 5.91 28.18
C PHE A 91 5.80 4.90 27.11
N GLU A 92 6.20 5.42 25.94
CA GLU A 92 6.68 4.63 24.81
C GLU A 92 8.13 4.97 24.52
N HIS A 93 8.94 3.96 24.32
CA HIS A 93 10.35 4.06 24.01
C HIS A 93 10.70 3.20 22.81
N ALA A 94 11.44 3.76 21.85
CA ALA A 94 12.03 2.98 20.78
C ALA A 94 13.43 3.48 20.40
N ARG A 95 14.27 2.51 20.07
CA ARG A 95 15.61 2.69 19.49
C ARG A 95 15.81 1.66 18.40
N ASN A 96 15.30 1.96 17.21
CA ASN A 96 15.26 1.05 16.09
C ASN A 96 16.27 1.47 15.02
N TYR A 97 17.09 0.52 14.60
CA TYR A 97 18.08 0.70 13.56
C TYR A 97 17.98 -0.45 12.57
N LEU A 98 17.83 -0.13 11.31
CA LEU A 98 17.87 -1.08 10.22
C LEU A 98 18.86 -0.58 9.15
N SER A 99 19.69 -1.46 8.66
CA SER A 99 20.49 -1.20 7.47
C SER A 99 20.35 -2.36 6.50
N ALA A 100 20.21 -2.05 5.21
CA ALA A 100 20.17 -3.06 4.17
C ALA A 100 21.10 -2.68 3.02
N ARG A 101 21.85 -3.65 2.53
CA ARG A 101 22.70 -3.56 1.36
C ARG A 101 22.32 -4.67 0.39
N VAL A 102 22.00 -4.31 -0.84
CA VAL A 102 21.70 -5.27 -1.90
C VAL A 102 22.52 -4.95 -3.13
N LEU A 103 23.35 -5.91 -3.54
CA LEU A 103 24.09 -5.86 -4.81
C LEU A 103 23.42 -6.83 -5.79
N SER A 104 23.22 -6.40 -7.02
CA SER A 104 22.56 -7.20 -8.05
C SER A 104 23.30 -7.13 -9.38
N ALA A 105 23.42 -8.27 -10.04
CA ALA A 105 23.87 -8.37 -11.43
C ALA A 105 22.84 -9.16 -12.23
N LYS A 106 22.41 -8.61 -13.36
CA LYS A 106 21.42 -9.22 -14.27
C LYS A 106 21.99 -9.31 -15.68
N LEU A 107 21.93 -10.50 -16.24
CA LEU A 107 22.19 -10.76 -17.66
C LEU A 107 20.84 -11.03 -18.35
N MET A 108 20.58 -10.37 -19.47
CA MET A 108 19.32 -10.49 -20.21
C MET A 108 19.60 -10.65 -21.69
N LEU A 109 18.93 -11.59 -22.33
CA LEU A 109 18.92 -11.83 -23.77
C LEU A 109 17.49 -11.61 -24.30
N LYS A 110 17.39 -10.81 -25.36
CA LYS A 110 16.14 -10.59 -26.12
C LYS A 110 16.34 -11.02 -27.55
N HIS A 111 15.38 -11.77 -28.07
CA HIS A 111 15.34 -12.17 -29.47
C HIS A 111 13.95 -11.91 -30.06
N LYS A 112 13.87 -11.05 -31.06
CA LYS A 112 12.61 -10.63 -31.66
C LYS A 112 12.52 -11.08 -33.12
N THR A 113 11.45 -11.75 -33.45
CA THR A 113 11.08 -12.14 -34.81
C THR A 113 9.76 -11.47 -35.20
N LYS A 114 9.24 -11.74 -36.38
CA LYS A 114 7.93 -11.24 -36.81
C LYS A 114 6.78 -11.67 -35.90
N LYS A 115 6.87 -12.89 -35.31
CA LYS A 115 5.80 -13.50 -34.51
C LYS A 115 6.15 -13.68 -33.04
N HIS A 116 7.44 -13.81 -32.70
CA HIS A 116 7.92 -14.11 -31.38
C HIS A 116 8.77 -12.96 -30.82
N ASP A 117 8.63 -12.70 -29.54
CA ASP A 117 9.45 -11.78 -28.77
C ASP A 117 9.88 -12.53 -27.50
N ILE A 118 11.04 -13.20 -27.62
CA ILE A 118 11.58 -14.08 -26.59
C ILE A 118 12.51 -13.28 -25.71
N GLU A 119 12.32 -13.40 -24.41
CA GLU A 119 13.19 -12.80 -23.40
C GLU A 119 13.59 -13.81 -22.36
N MET A 120 14.89 -13.93 -22.08
CA MET A 120 15.42 -14.69 -20.97
C MET A 120 16.34 -13.83 -20.13
N ALA A 121 16.36 -14.06 -18.83
CA ALA A 121 17.32 -13.40 -17.97
C ALA A 121 17.70 -14.27 -16.79
N TYR A 122 18.92 -14.00 -16.30
CA TYR A 122 19.41 -14.52 -15.04
C TYR A 122 19.84 -13.34 -14.17
N THR A 123 19.45 -13.37 -12.89
CA THR A 123 19.79 -12.32 -11.91
C THR A 123 20.37 -12.98 -10.67
N TYR A 124 21.51 -12.49 -10.24
CA TYR A 124 22.11 -12.82 -8.96
C TYR A 124 22.05 -11.60 -8.04
N LYS A 125 21.63 -11.80 -6.79
CA LYS A 125 21.56 -10.75 -5.75
C LYS A 125 22.28 -11.24 -4.50
N LYS A 126 23.06 -10.35 -3.90
CA LYS A 126 23.63 -10.54 -2.57
C LYS A 126 22.95 -9.55 -1.63
N GLU A 127 22.32 -10.08 -0.57
CA GLU A 127 21.53 -9.34 0.40
C GLU A 127 22.24 -9.40 1.77
N HIS A 128 22.44 -8.24 2.39
CA HIS A 128 22.92 -8.12 3.76
C HIS A 128 22.01 -7.12 4.48
N ILE A 129 21.31 -7.59 5.52
CA ILE A 129 20.40 -6.76 6.32
C ILE A 129 20.79 -6.93 7.78
N SER A 130 20.96 -5.83 8.49
CA SER A 130 21.25 -5.81 9.93
C SER A 130 20.20 -4.97 10.64
N GLU A 131 19.70 -5.52 11.72
CA GLU A 131 18.67 -4.92 12.58
C GLU A 131 19.15 -4.91 14.03
N ASN A 132 18.91 -3.78 14.69
CA ASN A 132 19.03 -3.67 16.14
C ASN A 132 17.84 -2.83 16.64
N SER A 133 16.93 -3.45 17.36
CA SER A 133 15.71 -2.79 17.83
C SER A 133 15.51 -3.07 19.33
N VAL A 134 15.17 -2.00 20.05
CA VAL A 134 14.76 -2.04 21.44
C VAL A 134 13.53 -1.17 21.56
N GLU A 135 12.41 -1.79 21.94
CA GLU A 135 11.15 -1.10 22.15
C GLU A 135 10.56 -1.53 23.50
N TYR A 136 9.94 -0.61 24.21
CA TYR A 136 9.10 -0.94 25.34
C TYR A 136 7.99 0.09 25.53
N GLU A 137 6.90 -0.36 26.14
CA GLU A 137 5.74 0.43 26.47
C GLU A 137 5.34 0.17 27.92
N MET A 138 5.12 1.25 28.65
CA MET A 138 4.68 1.22 30.05
C MET A 138 3.37 1.97 30.16
N ARG A 139 2.46 1.44 30.98
CA ARG A 139 1.15 2.06 31.24
C ARG A 139 0.79 1.96 32.72
N ASP A 140 -0.05 2.88 33.19
CA ASP A 140 -0.53 2.79 34.57
C ASP A 140 -1.83 1.99 34.68
N SER A 141 -2.93 2.34 34.09
CA SER A 141 -4.18 1.64 34.40
C SER A 141 -5.08 1.35 33.20
N ALA A 142 -5.43 2.33 32.48
CA ALA A 142 -6.52 2.19 31.52
C ALA A 142 -6.06 1.57 30.21
N GLY A 143 -6.92 0.78 29.59
CA GLY A 143 -6.68 0.11 28.31
C GLY A 143 -6.19 -1.33 28.41
N TYR A 144 -5.65 -1.76 29.55
CA TYR A 144 -5.03 -3.09 29.70
C TYR A 144 -5.42 -3.84 30.97
N SER A 145 -6.44 -3.37 31.69
CA SER A 145 -6.86 -3.98 32.96
C SER A 145 -5.70 -4.10 33.99
N VAL A 146 -4.75 -3.18 33.93
CA VAL A 146 -3.66 -3.11 34.91
C VAL A 146 -4.18 -2.43 36.17
N PRO A 147 -3.91 -2.94 37.37
CA PRO A 147 -4.35 -2.31 38.58
C PRO A 147 -3.84 -0.89 38.71
N HIS A 148 -4.75 0.07 38.84
CA HIS A 148 -4.37 1.48 38.98
C HIS A 148 -3.95 1.73 40.46
N ASN A 149 -2.68 2.08 40.68
CA ASN A 149 -2.20 2.52 41.96
C ASN A 149 -1.80 4.00 41.98
N GLY A 150 -1.86 4.68 40.84
CA GLY A 150 -1.57 6.10 40.66
C GLY A 150 -0.11 6.52 40.90
N LYS A 151 0.80 5.54 41.11
CA LYS A 151 2.20 5.79 41.44
C LYS A 151 3.21 5.12 40.55
N GLU A 152 2.82 4.05 39.83
CA GLU A 152 3.77 3.22 39.08
C GLU A 152 3.23 2.93 37.69
N LEU A 153 4.13 2.92 36.70
CA LEU A 153 3.87 2.42 35.36
C LEU A 153 4.30 0.96 35.28
N TYR A 154 3.48 0.13 34.67
CA TYR A 154 3.77 -1.28 34.42
C TYR A 154 4.22 -1.47 32.97
N MET A 155 5.25 -2.27 32.77
CA MET A 155 5.69 -2.67 31.45
C MET A 155 4.68 -3.64 30.86
N ILE A 156 3.99 -3.21 29.81
CA ILE A 156 2.99 -4.01 29.10
C ILE A 156 3.54 -4.63 27.83
N TYR A 157 4.58 -4.06 27.29
CA TYR A 157 5.24 -4.52 26.06
C TYR A 157 6.75 -4.26 26.17
N SER A 158 7.54 -5.21 25.73
CA SER A 158 8.97 -5.06 25.53
C SER A 158 9.41 -5.94 24.38
N MET A 159 10.16 -5.39 23.44
CA MET A 159 10.72 -6.13 22.32
C MET A 159 12.21 -5.82 22.14
N ARG A 160 12.98 -6.86 21.90
CA ARG A 160 14.39 -6.77 21.49
C ARG A 160 14.62 -7.59 20.25
N ALA A 161 15.29 -7.00 19.27
CA ALA A 161 15.75 -7.69 18.08
C ALA A 161 17.22 -7.33 17.79
N ASN A 162 18.04 -8.34 17.53
CA ASN A 162 19.40 -8.17 17.04
C ASN A 162 19.64 -9.23 15.97
N ASN A 163 19.32 -8.89 14.73
CA ASN A 163 19.28 -9.83 13.64
C ASN A 163 20.24 -9.42 12.51
N THR A 164 20.85 -10.42 11.90
CA THR A 164 21.60 -10.24 10.66
C THR A 164 21.14 -11.28 9.64
N LEU A 165 20.79 -10.84 8.46
CA LEU A 165 20.45 -11.67 7.32
C LEU A 165 21.53 -11.50 6.25
N ASP A 166 22.27 -12.58 5.97
CA ASP A 166 23.20 -12.69 4.86
C ASP A 166 22.69 -13.75 3.89
N ALA A 167 22.24 -13.35 2.72
CA ALA A 167 21.63 -14.26 1.77
C ALA A 167 21.98 -13.96 0.33
N ASN A 168 21.92 -15.01 -0.49
CA ASN A 168 22.01 -14.92 -1.93
C ASN A 168 20.67 -15.29 -2.56
N ARG A 169 20.28 -14.55 -3.59
CA ARG A 169 19.10 -14.85 -4.38
C ARG A 169 19.46 -15.02 -5.84
N MET A 170 19.08 -16.15 -6.41
CA MET A 170 19.27 -16.47 -7.82
C MET A 170 17.90 -16.52 -8.49
N GLU A 171 17.72 -15.77 -9.55
CA GLU A 171 16.46 -15.73 -10.28
C GLU A 171 16.74 -15.95 -11.76
N ALA A 172 15.93 -16.78 -12.40
CA ALA A 172 15.95 -16.97 -13.84
C ALA A 172 14.54 -16.89 -14.39
N TYR A 173 14.36 -16.35 -15.58
CA TYR A 173 13.09 -16.44 -16.29
C TYR A 173 13.29 -16.63 -17.79
N LEU A 174 12.29 -17.25 -18.39
CA LEU A 174 12.11 -17.36 -19.83
C LEU A 174 10.66 -17.03 -20.15
N GLN A 175 10.46 -16.11 -21.07
CA GLN A 175 9.13 -15.74 -21.57
C GLN A 175 9.14 -15.54 -23.07
N ASP A 176 7.99 -15.79 -23.71
CA ASP A 176 7.74 -15.48 -25.10
C ASP A 176 6.41 -14.77 -25.29
N THR A 177 6.39 -13.80 -26.17
CA THR A 177 5.18 -13.14 -26.68
C THR A 177 4.97 -13.58 -28.11
N TYR A 178 4.03 -14.51 -28.31
CA TYR A 178 3.66 -15.02 -29.63
C TYR A 178 2.46 -14.27 -30.19
N ARG A 179 2.65 -13.65 -31.36
CA ARG A 179 1.60 -12.92 -32.08
C ARG A 179 1.20 -13.65 -33.32
N PHE A 180 -0.09 -13.93 -33.45
CA PHE A 180 -0.64 -14.62 -34.62
C PHE A 180 -2.04 -14.10 -34.95
N THR A 181 -2.49 -14.41 -36.18
CA THR A 181 -3.82 -14.06 -36.67
C THR A 181 -4.57 -15.32 -37.07
N SER A 182 -5.90 -15.26 -37.05
CA SER A 182 -6.75 -16.35 -37.52
C SER A 182 -6.51 -16.64 -39.00
N LYS A 183 -6.94 -17.79 -39.50
CA LYS A 183 -6.80 -18.19 -40.92
C LYS A 183 -7.41 -17.14 -41.90
N GLY A 184 -8.43 -16.39 -41.48
CA GLY A 184 -9.02 -15.30 -42.25
C GLY A 184 -8.30 -13.96 -42.09
N GLY A 185 -7.22 -13.86 -41.29
CA GLY A 185 -6.42 -12.65 -41.12
C GLY A 185 -7.04 -11.51 -40.29
N HIS A 186 -8.24 -11.70 -39.75
CA HIS A 186 -9.02 -10.63 -39.13
C HIS A 186 -9.02 -10.63 -37.60
N THR A 187 -8.85 -11.78 -36.95
CA THR A 187 -8.74 -11.85 -35.48
C THR A 187 -7.28 -11.91 -35.07
N HIS A 188 -6.85 -10.98 -34.21
CA HIS A 188 -5.48 -10.90 -33.74
C HIS A 188 -5.37 -11.50 -32.33
N PHE A 189 -4.39 -12.35 -32.15
CA PHE A 189 -4.07 -13.01 -30.90
C PHE A 189 -2.68 -12.61 -30.43
N THR A 190 -2.55 -12.31 -29.13
CA THR A 190 -1.27 -12.12 -28.47
C THR A 190 -1.23 -13.04 -27.27
N LEU A 191 -0.41 -14.08 -27.35
CA LEU A 191 -0.19 -15.06 -26.32
C LEU A 191 1.15 -14.77 -25.64
N ASN A 192 1.12 -14.44 -24.35
CA ASN A 192 2.33 -14.34 -23.52
C ASN A 192 2.38 -15.54 -22.60
N TYR A 193 3.50 -16.23 -22.56
CA TYR A 193 3.72 -17.35 -21.66
C TYR A 193 5.16 -17.38 -21.19
N GLY A 194 5.37 -17.88 -20.00
CA GLY A 194 6.71 -17.95 -19.45
C GLY A 194 6.75 -18.61 -18.09
N VAL A 195 7.97 -18.83 -17.65
CA VAL A 195 8.28 -19.41 -16.35
C VAL A 195 9.37 -18.59 -15.67
N ARG A 196 9.22 -18.38 -14.38
CA ARG A 196 10.24 -17.79 -13.53
C ARG A 196 10.61 -18.76 -12.44
N MET A 197 11.90 -18.90 -12.17
CA MET A 197 12.46 -19.67 -11.08
C MET A 197 13.25 -18.74 -10.16
N SER A 198 13.16 -18.93 -8.84
CA SER A 198 13.96 -18.20 -7.86
C SER A 198 14.40 -19.14 -6.76
N HIS A 199 15.68 -19.03 -6.37
CA HIS A 199 16.24 -19.71 -5.22
C HIS A 199 16.75 -18.68 -4.21
N TRP A 200 16.37 -18.83 -2.94
CA TRP A 200 16.81 -17.99 -1.85
C TRP A 200 17.57 -18.79 -0.81
N SER A 201 18.83 -18.43 -0.57
CA SER A 201 19.70 -19.20 0.30
C SER A 201 19.34 -19.08 1.79
N PHE A 202 18.61 -18.03 2.20
CA PHE A 202 18.19 -17.81 3.59
C PHE A 202 17.34 -18.98 4.10
N ASN A 203 16.25 -19.29 3.41
CA ASN A 203 15.32 -20.37 3.79
C ASN A 203 15.47 -21.62 2.88
N LYS A 204 16.49 -21.65 2.01
CA LYS A 204 16.79 -22.73 1.04
C LYS A 204 15.62 -23.08 0.12
N GLU A 205 14.70 -22.11 -0.11
CA GLU A 205 13.51 -22.30 -0.91
C GLU A 205 13.79 -22.09 -2.39
N THR A 206 13.29 -23.01 -3.21
CA THR A 206 13.25 -22.85 -4.66
C THR A 206 11.80 -22.81 -5.11
N ILE A 207 11.42 -21.78 -5.80
CA ILE A 207 10.07 -21.53 -6.29
C ILE A 207 10.05 -21.45 -7.81
N VAL A 208 8.96 -21.95 -8.42
CA VAL A 208 8.73 -21.93 -9.86
C VAL A 208 7.36 -21.31 -10.13
N SER A 209 7.31 -20.29 -10.98
CA SER A 209 6.14 -19.45 -11.23
C SER A 209 5.80 -19.42 -12.73
N PRO A 210 5.01 -20.38 -13.24
CA PRO A 210 4.49 -20.34 -14.59
C PRO A 210 3.38 -19.30 -14.73
N ARG A 211 3.30 -18.66 -15.89
CA ARG A 211 2.32 -17.63 -16.22
C ARG A 211 1.92 -17.70 -17.67
N VAL A 212 0.65 -17.42 -17.95
CA VAL A 212 0.12 -17.33 -19.31
C VAL A 212 -0.89 -16.18 -19.37
N SER A 213 -0.90 -15.46 -20.48
CA SER A 213 -1.96 -14.50 -20.79
C SER A 213 -2.27 -14.49 -22.27
N LEU A 214 -3.54 -14.30 -22.61
CA LEU A 214 -4.07 -14.25 -23.97
C LEU A 214 -4.85 -12.96 -24.17
N GLY A 215 -4.43 -12.16 -25.13
CA GLY A 215 -5.15 -11.02 -25.66
C GLY A 215 -5.79 -11.35 -27.01
N ILE A 216 -7.05 -11.01 -27.19
CA ILE A 216 -7.83 -11.26 -28.41
C ILE A 216 -8.46 -9.96 -28.89
N ILE A 217 -8.13 -9.55 -30.09
CA ILE A 217 -8.83 -8.50 -30.83
C ILE A 217 -9.67 -9.17 -31.91
N PRO A 218 -11.00 -9.23 -31.77
CA PRO A 218 -11.88 -10.00 -32.64
C PRO A 218 -12.05 -9.31 -34.00
N ALA A 219 -12.33 -10.11 -35.04
CA ALA A 219 -12.54 -9.66 -36.42
C ALA A 219 -13.65 -8.60 -36.57
N TYR A 220 -14.68 -8.66 -35.73
CA TYR A 220 -15.83 -7.76 -35.81
C TYR A 220 -15.58 -6.38 -35.21
N SER A 221 -14.49 -6.17 -34.44
CA SER A 221 -14.20 -4.90 -33.80
C SER A 221 -12.72 -4.76 -33.40
N GLU A 222 -12.00 -3.89 -34.06
CA GLU A 222 -10.64 -3.50 -33.66
C GLU A 222 -10.60 -2.68 -32.36
N ASN A 223 -11.74 -2.17 -31.94
CA ASN A 223 -11.89 -1.38 -30.72
C ASN A 223 -12.12 -2.25 -29.47
N THR A 224 -12.39 -3.53 -29.66
CA THR A 224 -12.65 -4.50 -28.60
C THR A 224 -11.42 -5.33 -28.32
N THR A 225 -11.09 -5.54 -27.03
CA THR A 225 -10.02 -6.46 -26.62
C THR A 225 -10.51 -7.31 -25.45
N PHE A 226 -10.42 -8.63 -25.61
CA PHE A 226 -10.60 -9.57 -24.49
C PHE A 226 -9.23 -9.96 -23.97
N ARG A 227 -9.11 -10.07 -22.66
CA ARG A 227 -7.87 -10.46 -21.96
C ARG A 227 -8.15 -11.58 -20.97
N PHE A 228 -7.34 -12.62 -21.03
CA PHE A 228 -7.39 -13.73 -20.08
C PHE A 228 -5.98 -13.95 -19.54
N ALA A 229 -5.85 -14.15 -18.24
CA ALA A 229 -4.56 -14.47 -17.65
C ALA A 229 -4.72 -15.49 -16.53
N ALA A 230 -3.74 -16.38 -16.43
CA ALA A 230 -3.60 -17.30 -15.31
C ALA A 230 -2.13 -17.42 -14.95
N GLY A 231 -1.84 -17.59 -13.65
CA GLY A 231 -0.46 -17.72 -13.22
C GLY A 231 -0.32 -18.10 -11.76
N LEU A 232 0.82 -18.71 -11.47
CA LEU A 232 1.27 -19.01 -10.13
C LEU A 232 2.32 -17.97 -9.74
N TYR A 233 2.08 -17.29 -8.63
CA TYR A 233 2.93 -16.22 -8.13
C TYR A 233 3.42 -16.54 -6.74
N TYR A 234 4.69 -16.23 -6.48
CA TYR A 234 5.29 -16.28 -5.17
C TYR A 234 5.93 -14.93 -4.87
N GLN A 235 5.89 -14.55 -3.61
CA GLN A 235 6.57 -13.37 -3.10
C GLN A 235 7.47 -13.81 -1.96
N ALA A 236 8.75 -13.44 -2.00
CA ALA A 236 9.60 -13.64 -0.84
C ALA A 236 9.09 -12.78 0.32
N PRO A 237 9.08 -13.30 1.55
CA PRO A 237 8.67 -12.55 2.72
C PRO A 237 9.49 -11.26 2.90
N PHE A 238 8.87 -10.20 3.38
CA PHE A 238 9.57 -9.01 3.83
C PHE A 238 10.38 -9.30 5.09
N PHE A 239 11.40 -8.53 5.36
CA PHE A 239 12.27 -8.74 6.52
C PHE A 239 11.47 -8.80 7.84
N LYS A 240 10.49 -7.92 8.03
CA LYS A 240 9.62 -7.94 9.23
C LYS A 240 8.73 -9.19 9.33
N GLU A 241 8.35 -9.80 8.21
CA GLU A 241 7.56 -11.05 8.17
C GLU A 241 8.38 -12.27 8.60
N LEU A 242 9.72 -12.19 8.52
CA LEU A 242 10.61 -13.27 8.94
C LEU A 242 10.80 -13.35 10.46
N ARG A 243 10.30 -12.38 11.21
CA ARG A 243 10.45 -12.35 12.66
C ARG A 243 9.53 -13.37 13.32
N ASP A 244 10.11 -14.24 14.11
CA ASP A 244 9.43 -15.09 15.08
C ASP A 244 9.70 -14.56 16.47
N THR A 245 8.66 -14.47 17.30
CA THR A 245 8.76 -13.85 18.62
C THR A 245 8.66 -14.90 19.72
N SER A 246 9.54 -14.78 20.70
CA SER A 246 9.50 -15.58 21.92
C SER A 246 9.61 -14.68 23.14
N THR A 247 8.78 -14.92 24.17
CA THR A 247 8.80 -14.12 25.39
C THR A 247 9.44 -14.91 26.52
N VAL A 248 10.50 -14.34 27.10
CA VAL A 248 11.22 -14.90 28.24
C VAL A 248 11.30 -13.84 29.33
N SER A 249 10.80 -14.15 30.51
CA SER A 249 10.82 -13.23 31.69
C SER A 249 10.23 -11.84 31.39
N GLY A 250 9.14 -11.78 30.62
CA GLY A 250 8.46 -10.53 30.25
C GLY A 250 9.11 -9.72 29.12
N ILE A 251 10.23 -10.20 28.56
CA ILE A 251 10.89 -9.58 27.41
C ILE A 251 10.61 -10.42 26.17
N THR A 252 10.09 -9.80 25.13
CA THR A 252 9.88 -10.43 23.83
C THR A 252 11.13 -10.28 22.97
N TYR A 253 11.67 -11.37 22.50
CA TYR A 253 12.77 -11.44 21.55
C TYR A 253 12.23 -11.74 20.18
N ALA A 254 12.60 -10.92 19.19
CA ALA A 254 12.25 -11.13 17.78
C ALA A 254 13.49 -11.68 17.05
N ASN A 255 13.45 -12.94 16.63
CA ASN A 255 14.51 -13.61 15.90
C ASN A 255 14.08 -13.93 14.47
N LEU A 256 15.02 -14.13 13.54
CA LEU A 256 14.69 -14.53 12.18
C LEU A 256 14.33 -16.01 12.10
N ASN A 257 13.23 -16.31 11.47
CA ASN A 257 12.75 -17.67 11.23
C ASN A 257 13.09 -18.14 9.81
N GLU A 258 14.10 -18.99 9.67
CA GLU A 258 14.52 -19.55 8.38
C GLU A 258 13.51 -20.56 7.78
N LYS A 259 12.51 -20.98 8.55
CA LYS A 259 11.50 -21.94 8.09
C LYS A 259 10.36 -21.30 7.31
N ILE A 260 10.25 -19.98 7.36
CA ILE A 260 9.19 -19.24 6.64
C ILE A 260 9.33 -19.43 5.15
N LYS A 261 8.23 -19.82 4.49
CA LYS A 261 8.11 -20.01 3.05
C LYS A 261 7.51 -18.78 2.38
N SER A 262 7.78 -18.67 1.09
CA SER A 262 7.18 -17.62 0.29
C SER A 262 5.66 -17.77 0.21
N PRO A 263 4.87 -16.74 0.55
CA PRO A 263 3.46 -16.68 0.22
C PRO A 263 3.23 -16.93 -1.27
N ARG A 264 2.19 -17.71 -1.58
CA ARG A 264 1.82 -18.04 -2.98
C ARG A 264 0.43 -17.53 -3.31
N SER A 265 0.24 -17.21 -4.59
CA SER A 265 -1.07 -16.81 -5.10
C SER A 265 -1.28 -17.37 -6.50
N ILE A 266 -2.41 -18.07 -6.71
CA ILE A 266 -2.85 -18.53 -8.03
C ILE A 266 -3.87 -17.52 -8.53
N HIS A 267 -3.59 -16.88 -9.65
CA HIS A 267 -4.44 -15.84 -10.23
C HIS A 267 -5.19 -16.36 -11.45
N PHE A 268 -6.47 -15.97 -11.56
CA PHE A 268 -7.28 -16.06 -12.76
C PHE A 268 -7.88 -14.68 -13.01
N ILE A 269 -7.71 -14.17 -14.23
CA ILE A 269 -8.15 -12.83 -14.61
C ILE A 269 -8.84 -12.92 -15.96
N ALA A 270 -9.99 -12.26 -16.08
CA ALA A 270 -10.69 -12.05 -17.34
C ALA A 270 -11.00 -10.57 -17.50
N GLY A 271 -10.58 -9.99 -18.60
CA GLY A 271 -10.71 -8.55 -18.87
C GLY A 271 -11.38 -8.27 -20.21
N TYR A 272 -12.08 -7.17 -20.26
CA TYR A 272 -12.73 -6.63 -21.44
C TYR A 272 -12.39 -5.14 -21.56
N ASP A 273 -11.87 -4.72 -22.71
CA ASP A 273 -11.64 -3.32 -23.04
C ASP A 273 -12.42 -2.94 -24.29
N TYR A 274 -13.06 -1.78 -24.26
CA TYR A 274 -13.77 -1.23 -25.39
C TYR A 274 -13.42 0.25 -25.56
N ARG A 275 -12.94 0.63 -26.75
CA ARG A 275 -12.66 2.00 -27.15
C ARG A 275 -13.78 2.52 -28.03
N PHE A 276 -14.28 3.69 -27.72
CA PHE A 276 -15.37 4.30 -28.48
C PHE A 276 -15.23 5.82 -28.52
N ARG A 277 -16.04 6.44 -29.39
CA ARG A 277 -16.10 7.88 -29.48
C ARG A 277 -17.53 8.35 -29.31
N ILE A 278 -17.69 9.45 -28.56
CA ILE A 278 -18.94 10.20 -28.43
C ILE A 278 -18.60 11.65 -28.82
N ASN A 279 -19.27 12.23 -29.79
CA ASN A 279 -19.00 13.60 -30.30
C ASN A 279 -17.51 13.83 -30.64
N ASN A 280 -16.87 12.86 -31.28
CA ASN A 280 -15.43 12.83 -31.62
C ASN A 280 -14.46 12.74 -30.45
N LEU A 281 -14.93 12.76 -29.19
CA LEU A 281 -14.12 12.56 -27.97
C LEU A 281 -13.84 11.08 -27.76
N ARG A 282 -12.65 10.77 -27.27
CA ARG A 282 -12.18 9.39 -27.12
C ARG A 282 -12.48 8.87 -25.73
N TYR A 283 -13.11 7.71 -25.66
CA TYR A 283 -13.42 7.00 -24.41
C TYR A 283 -12.87 5.59 -24.46
N ARG A 284 -12.55 5.07 -23.28
CA ARG A 284 -12.21 3.66 -23.07
C ARG A 284 -12.96 3.15 -21.84
N PHE A 285 -13.76 2.12 -22.03
CA PHE A 285 -14.33 1.33 -20.97
C PHE A 285 -13.47 0.11 -20.74
N SER A 286 -13.20 -0.23 -19.49
CA SER A 286 -12.46 -1.43 -19.08
C SER A 286 -13.24 -2.12 -17.97
N ALA A 287 -13.44 -3.44 -18.07
CA ALA A 287 -14.01 -4.28 -17.05
C ALA A 287 -13.05 -5.45 -16.81
N GLU A 288 -12.80 -5.80 -15.54
CA GLU A 288 -11.95 -6.90 -15.18
C GLU A 288 -12.57 -7.69 -14.01
N ALA A 289 -12.64 -9.00 -14.16
CA ALA A 289 -12.97 -9.93 -13.09
C ALA A 289 -11.71 -10.70 -12.70
N TYR A 290 -11.48 -10.86 -11.41
CA TYR A 290 -10.33 -11.61 -10.93
C TYR A 290 -10.67 -12.51 -9.75
N TYR A 291 -9.94 -13.62 -9.66
CA TYR A 291 -9.91 -14.51 -8.51
C TYR A 291 -8.47 -14.88 -8.20
N LYS A 292 -8.06 -14.73 -6.94
CA LYS A 292 -6.73 -15.06 -6.43
C LYS A 292 -6.88 -16.02 -5.26
N ALA A 293 -6.42 -17.27 -5.43
CA ALA A 293 -6.31 -18.23 -4.35
C ALA A 293 -4.98 -18.01 -3.63
N LEU A 294 -5.05 -17.64 -2.34
CA LEU A 294 -3.90 -17.32 -1.50
C LEU A 294 -3.52 -18.52 -0.64
N GLY A 295 -2.23 -18.76 -0.49
CA GLY A 295 -1.72 -19.83 0.38
C GLY A 295 -0.37 -19.48 0.99
N ASN A 296 -0.04 -20.15 2.08
CA ASN A 296 1.22 -19.98 2.80
C ASN A 296 1.49 -18.51 3.20
N PHE A 297 0.47 -17.69 3.39
CA PHE A 297 0.74 -16.34 3.81
C PHE A 297 0.80 -16.21 5.33
N ILE A 298 1.54 -15.21 5.80
CA ILE A 298 1.80 -14.96 7.19
C ILE A 298 0.69 -14.05 7.70
N PRO A 299 -0.10 -14.50 8.68
CA PRO A 299 -1.14 -13.67 9.26
C PRO A 299 -0.55 -12.45 9.96
N TYR A 300 -1.27 -11.35 9.92
CA TYR A 300 -0.92 -10.13 10.61
C TYR A 300 -2.16 -9.45 11.18
N SER A 301 -1.98 -8.70 12.24
CA SER A 301 -2.99 -7.80 12.80
C SER A 301 -2.53 -6.35 12.67
N VAL A 302 -3.49 -5.45 12.71
CA VAL A 302 -3.23 -4.00 12.76
C VAL A 302 -3.77 -3.48 14.08
N ASN A 303 -2.85 -3.04 14.94
CA ASN A 303 -3.19 -2.42 16.21
C ASN A 303 -2.87 -0.92 16.12
N ASN A 304 -3.91 -0.09 16.13
CA ASN A 304 -3.83 1.33 15.76
C ASN A 304 -3.21 1.46 14.34
N VAL A 305 -1.96 1.89 14.22
CA VAL A 305 -1.21 1.97 12.95
C VAL A 305 -0.07 0.95 12.86
N LYS A 306 0.15 0.17 13.91
CA LYS A 306 1.24 -0.79 14.00
C LYS A 306 0.81 -2.15 13.44
N VAL A 307 1.58 -2.67 12.47
CA VAL A 307 1.39 -4.01 11.91
C VAL A 307 2.21 -5.02 12.70
N VAL A 308 1.55 -6.07 13.20
CA VAL A 308 2.17 -7.16 13.94
C VAL A 308 2.00 -8.46 13.16
N TYR A 309 3.12 -9.08 12.77
CA TYR A 309 3.16 -10.36 12.05
C TYR A 309 3.27 -11.52 13.04
N TYR A 310 2.60 -12.64 12.71
CA TYR A 310 2.57 -13.84 13.57
C TYR A 310 3.70 -14.83 13.27
N GLY A 311 4.60 -14.53 12.33
CA GLY A 311 5.85 -15.24 12.11
C GLY A 311 5.75 -16.67 11.59
N GLN A 312 4.58 -17.11 11.09
CA GLN A 312 4.34 -18.47 10.59
C GLN A 312 3.42 -18.48 9.36
N ASN A 313 3.63 -19.43 8.43
CA ASN A 313 2.83 -19.58 7.19
C ASN A 313 1.54 -20.37 7.43
N GLU A 314 0.67 -19.93 8.30
CA GLU A 314 -0.51 -20.69 8.74
C GLU A 314 -1.79 -20.35 7.97
N CYS A 315 -1.77 -19.30 7.15
CA CYS A 315 -2.96 -18.80 6.49
C CYS A 315 -3.08 -19.23 5.04
N SER A 316 -4.31 -19.48 4.65
CA SER A 316 -4.79 -19.51 3.27
C SER A 316 -5.93 -18.51 3.11
N GLY A 317 -6.36 -18.26 1.88
CA GLY A 317 -7.46 -17.35 1.66
C GLY A 317 -7.75 -17.12 0.19
N HIS A 318 -8.51 -16.06 -0.06
CA HIS A 318 -8.76 -15.61 -1.43
C HIS A 318 -8.95 -14.08 -1.49
N ALA A 319 -8.73 -13.55 -2.68
CA ALA A 319 -9.19 -12.23 -3.08
C ALA A 319 -9.93 -12.34 -4.40
N ALA A 320 -11.18 -11.91 -4.44
CA ALA A 320 -12.00 -11.91 -5.64
C ALA A 320 -12.60 -10.52 -5.85
N GLY A 321 -12.76 -10.10 -7.11
CA GLY A 321 -13.34 -8.79 -7.36
C GLY A 321 -13.68 -8.52 -8.80
N LEU A 322 -14.37 -7.39 -8.97
CA LEU A 322 -14.78 -6.81 -10.25
C LEU A 322 -14.32 -5.35 -10.26
N ASP A 323 -13.54 -4.98 -11.26
CA ASP A 323 -13.08 -3.62 -11.48
C ASP A 323 -13.67 -3.07 -12.77
N PHE A 324 -14.26 -1.88 -12.70
CA PHE A 324 -14.78 -1.13 -13.83
C PHE A 324 -14.09 0.21 -13.91
N LYS A 325 -13.70 0.62 -15.12
CA LYS A 325 -13.11 1.93 -15.35
C LYS A 325 -13.61 2.52 -16.66
N LEU A 326 -14.11 3.73 -16.57
CA LEU A 326 -14.40 4.59 -17.71
C LEU A 326 -13.37 5.71 -17.72
N TYR A 327 -12.60 5.78 -18.77
CA TYR A 327 -11.55 6.77 -18.97
C TYR A 327 -11.80 7.50 -20.29
N GLY A 328 -11.54 8.80 -20.35
CA GLY A 328 -11.65 9.53 -21.61
C GLY A 328 -11.59 11.04 -21.49
N GLU A 329 -11.70 11.67 -22.64
CA GLU A 329 -11.82 13.11 -22.79
C GLU A 329 -13.28 13.51 -22.59
N PHE A 330 -13.73 13.70 -21.34
CA PHE A 330 -15.07 14.23 -21.08
C PHE A 330 -15.19 15.68 -21.58
N VAL A 331 -14.06 16.38 -21.61
CA VAL A 331 -13.88 17.71 -22.17
C VAL A 331 -12.66 17.66 -23.09
N PRO A 332 -12.68 18.30 -24.28
CA PRO A 332 -11.56 18.30 -25.22
C PRO A 332 -10.24 18.73 -24.57
N GLY A 333 -9.20 17.90 -24.71
CA GLY A 333 -7.85 18.18 -24.18
C GLY A 333 -7.67 17.91 -22.68
N THR A 334 -8.66 17.30 -21.99
CA THR A 334 -8.54 16.89 -20.60
C THR A 334 -8.79 15.42 -20.43
N ASP A 335 -8.01 14.78 -19.55
CA ASP A 335 -8.19 13.37 -19.19
C ASP A 335 -8.98 13.25 -17.87
N SER A 336 -10.09 12.54 -17.93
CA SER A 336 -10.94 12.27 -16.77
C SER A 336 -11.24 10.78 -16.65
N TRP A 337 -11.54 10.31 -15.47
CA TRP A 337 -11.87 8.91 -15.29
C TRP A 337 -12.79 8.66 -14.07
N LEU A 338 -13.58 7.62 -14.19
CA LEU A 338 -14.40 7.05 -13.12
C LEU A 338 -14.00 5.58 -12.95
N SER A 339 -13.79 5.14 -11.73
CA SER A 339 -13.56 3.73 -11.40
C SER A 339 -14.49 3.26 -10.31
N LEU A 340 -14.91 2.01 -10.41
CA LEU A 340 -15.65 1.25 -9.41
C LEU A 340 -14.96 -0.08 -9.23
N SER A 341 -14.58 -0.39 -7.99
CA SER A 341 -14.04 -1.69 -7.59
C SER A 341 -14.98 -2.32 -6.58
N LEU A 342 -15.28 -3.60 -6.78
CA LEU A 342 -15.99 -4.46 -5.85
C LEU A 342 -15.07 -5.61 -5.47
N MET A 343 -14.84 -5.85 -4.18
CA MET A 343 -13.84 -6.80 -3.72
C MET A 343 -14.32 -7.57 -2.49
N ASP A 344 -13.94 -8.85 -2.39
CA ASP A 344 -14.02 -9.68 -1.19
C ASP A 344 -12.66 -10.31 -0.96
N THR A 345 -12.07 -10.04 0.20
CA THR A 345 -10.73 -10.52 0.56
C THR A 345 -10.78 -11.18 1.92
N ARG A 346 -10.57 -12.50 1.95
CA ARG A 346 -10.68 -13.29 3.17
C ARG A 346 -9.46 -14.14 3.44
N MET A 347 -9.13 -14.29 4.71
CA MET A 347 -8.19 -15.30 5.19
C MET A 347 -8.92 -16.40 5.94
N LYS A 348 -8.38 -17.61 5.87
CA LYS A 348 -8.81 -18.76 6.65
C LYS A 348 -7.71 -19.10 7.65
N LEU A 349 -8.03 -18.94 8.93
CA LEU A 349 -7.17 -19.22 10.06
C LEU A 349 -7.95 -20.14 11.03
N ASN A 350 -7.35 -21.23 11.50
CA ASN A 350 -7.97 -22.21 12.43
C ASN A 350 -9.39 -22.68 11.98
N GLY A 351 -9.60 -22.80 10.68
CA GLY A 351 -10.88 -23.23 10.12
C GLY A 351 -11.92 -22.13 9.95
N LYS A 352 -11.72 -20.93 10.52
CA LYS A 352 -12.63 -19.79 10.38
C LYS A 352 -12.22 -18.88 9.23
N SER A 353 -13.21 -18.35 8.50
CA SER A 353 -13.00 -17.39 7.41
C SER A 353 -13.32 -15.99 7.90
N VAL A 354 -12.31 -15.11 7.89
CA VAL A 354 -12.42 -13.73 8.36
C VAL A 354 -11.92 -12.75 7.29
N PRO A 355 -12.41 -11.50 7.24
CA PRO A 355 -11.88 -10.50 6.34
C PRO A 355 -10.40 -10.22 6.64
N LEU A 356 -9.61 -10.00 5.60
CA LEU A 356 -8.26 -9.43 5.78
C LEU A 356 -8.37 -7.99 6.31
N PRO A 357 -7.39 -7.50 7.06
CA PRO A 357 -7.38 -6.10 7.54
C PRO A 357 -7.47 -5.05 6.42
N THR A 358 -7.13 -5.45 5.20
CA THR A 358 -7.20 -4.61 3.99
C THR A 358 -8.48 -4.82 3.16
N ASP A 359 -9.44 -5.62 3.65
CA ASP A 359 -10.68 -5.90 2.92
C ASP A 359 -11.54 -4.64 2.80
N GLN A 360 -11.75 -4.21 1.58
CA GLN A 360 -12.56 -3.04 1.21
C GLN A 360 -13.59 -3.48 0.17
N ARG A 361 -14.84 -3.72 0.60
CA ARG A 361 -15.88 -4.36 -0.26
C ARG A 361 -16.20 -3.56 -1.52
N PHE A 362 -16.07 -2.23 -1.45
CA PHE A 362 -16.23 -1.36 -2.62
C PHE A 362 -15.32 -0.14 -2.53
N ALA A 363 -14.91 0.38 -3.69
CA ALA A 363 -14.26 1.67 -3.83
C ALA A 363 -14.72 2.36 -5.12
N VAL A 364 -15.13 3.61 -5.02
CA VAL A 364 -15.51 4.47 -6.14
C VAL A 364 -14.58 5.68 -6.16
N ASN A 365 -13.96 5.93 -7.31
CA ASN A 365 -13.13 7.11 -7.47
C ASN A 365 -13.49 7.80 -8.78
N LEU A 366 -13.67 9.11 -8.70
CA LEU A 366 -13.86 10.00 -9.85
C LEU A 366 -12.72 11.02 -9.86
N PHE A 367 -12.11 11.19 -11.00
CA PHE A 367 -11.24 12.33 -11.30
C PHE A 367 -11.78 13.02 -12.54
N PHE A 368 -12.11 14.28 -12.42
CA PHE A 368 -12.63 15.10 -13.50
C PHE A 368 -11.80 16.37 -13.64
N THR A 369 -11.47 16.72 -14.86
CA THR A 369 -10.75 17.96 -15.19
C THR A 369 -11.50 18.69 -16.29
N ASP A 370 -11.58 20.00 -16.18
CA ASP A 370 -12.20 20.86 -17.16
C ASP A 370 -11.48 22.20 -17.26
N TYR A 371 -11.65 22.87 -18.39
CA TYR A 371 -11.28 24.26 -18.57
C TYR A 371 -12.52 25.14 -18.39
N PHE A 372 -12.32 26.36 -17.88
CA PHE A 372 -13.41 27.31 -17.84
C PHE A 372 -13.89 27.65 -19.27
N PRO A 373 -15.21 27.79 -19.48
CA PRO A 373 -15.76 28.10 -20.78
C PRO A 373 -15.11 29.35 -21.40
N GLY A 374 -14.65 29.24 -22.63
CA GLY A 374 -14.04 30.33 -23.39
C GLY A 374 -12.57 30.60 -23.09
N THR A 375 -11.91 29.80 -22.21
CA THR A 375 -10.49 30.00 -21.93
C THR A 375 -9.76 28.71 -21.57
N GLU A 376 -8.59 28.48 -22.17
CA GLU A 376 -7.68 27.40 -21.79
C GLU A 376 -6.70 27.80 -20.67
N ARG A 377 -6.82 29.03 -20.15
CA ARG A 377 -5.93 29.50 -19.09
C ARG A 377 -6.35 29.05 -17.70
N TRP A 378 -7.64 28.86 -17.47
CA TRP A 378 -8.19 28.39 -16.21
C TRP A 378 -8.59 26.91 -16.33
N ARG A 379 -8.01 26.08 -15.50
CA ARG A 379 -8.31 24.65 -15.40
C ARG A 379 -8.74 24.33 -13.98
N MET A 380 -9.86 23.65 -13.85
CA MET A 380 -10.35 23.09 -12.60
C MET A 380 -10.22 21.58 -12.58
N SER A 381 -10.11 21.01 -11.41
CA SER A 381 -10.12 19.57 -11.18
C SER A 381 -10.99 19.23 -9.97
N LEU A 382 -11.73 18.13 -10.07
CA LEU A 382 -12.52 17.54 -9.01
C LEU A 382 -12.08 16.10 -8.82
N LYS A 383 -11.80 15.71 -7.57
CA LYS A 383 -11.55 14.34 -7.20
C LYS A 383 -12.54 13.92 -6.12
N LEU A 384 -13.28 12.85 -6.37
CA LEU A 384 -14.17 12.23 -5.39
C LEU A 384 -13.66 10.84 -5.07
N ALA A 385 -13.65 10.48 -3.80
CA ALA A 385 -13.31 9.15 -3.33
C ALA A 385 -14.35 8.70 -2.29
N LEU A 386 -14.90 7.51 -2.52
CA LEU A 386 -15.80 6.83 -1.61
C LEU A 386 -15.35 5.37 -1.51
N ALA A 387 -15.08 4.88 -0.31
CA ALA A 387 -14.68 3.49 -0.13
C ALA A 387 -15.27 2.91 1.15
N ASP A 388 -15.43 1.59 1.19
CA ASP A 388 -15.90 0.89 2.39
C ASP A 388 -14.91 1.03 3.53
N GLY A 389 -15.40 0.99 4.76
CA GLY A 389 -14.55 1.00 5.95
C GLY A 389 -13.73 -0.28 6.07
N LEU A 390 -12.51 -0.16 6.55
CA LEU A 390 -11.63 -1.30 6.80
C LEU A 390 -12.11 -2.11 8.01
N PRO A 391 -11.94 -3.44 8.00
CA PRO A 391 -12.22 -4.28 9.16
C PRO A 391 -11.23 -4.00 10.28
N PHE A 392 -11.72 -4.08 11.51
CA PHE A 392 -10.90 -4.01 12.72
C PHE A 392 -11.43 -4.95 13.80
N SER A 393 -10.56 -5.28 14.76
CA SER A 393 -10.90 -6.09 15.94
C SER A 393 -10.68 -5.30 17.22
N THR A 394 -11.31 -5.77 18.30
CA THR A 394 -11.00 -5.27 19.65
C THR A 394 -9.62 -5.74 20.08
N PRO A 395 -8.90 -4.99 20.94
CA PRO A 395 -7.61 -5.41 21.47
C PRO A 395 -7.70 -6.73 22.23
N HIS A 396 -6.61 -7.46 22.29
CA HIS A 396 -6.50 -8.76 22.97
C HIS A 396 -7.46 -9.85 22.48
N LYS A 397 -8.10 -9.66 21.34
CA LYS A 397 -8.87 -10.69 20.65
C LYS A 397 -8.02 -11.35 19.59
N GLU A 398 -8.24 -12.65 19.40
CA GLU A 398 -7.61 -13.38 18.31
C GLU A 398 -8.00 -12.78 16.95
N LEU A 399 -7.11 -12.89 15.96
CA LEU A 399 -7.33 -12.45 14.57
C LEU A 399 -8.66 -12.93 13.95
N GLU A 400 -9.17 -14.04 14.46
CA GLU A 400 -10.43 -14.66 14.04
C GLU A 400 -11.68 -13.81 14.33
N THR A 401 -11.53 -12.66 14.99
CA THR A 401 -12.62 -11.81 15.42
C THR A 401 -12.67 -10.43 14.74
N ASN A 402 -12.06 -10.26 13.57
CA ASN A 402 -12.16 -9.05 12.74
C ASN A 402 -13.59 -8.85 12.22
N THR A 403 -14.53 -8.53 13.10
CA THR A 403 -15.95 -8.48 12.78
C THR A 403 -16.51 -7.06 12.65
N PHE A 404 -15.76 -6.05 13.10
CA PHE A 404 -16.16 -4.65 13.03
C PHE A 404 -15.60 -3.99 11.79
N ARG A 405 -16.31 -2.96 11.28
CA ARG A 405 -15.81 -2.12 10.20
C ARG A 405 -15.84 -0.66 10.60
N ALA A 406 -14.80 0.05 10.22
CA ALA A 406 -14.77 1.51 10.32
C ALA A 406 -15.85 2.13 9.42
N PRO A 407 -16.28 3.37 9.69
CA PRO A 407 -17.13 4.12 8.77
C PRO A 407 -16.53 4.22 7.38
N ALA A 408 -17.39 4.32 6.37
CA ALA A 408 -16.94 4.47 4.99
C ALA A 408 -16.09 5.74 4.81
N TYR A 409 -14.97 5.61 4.13
CA TYR A 409 -14.10 6.72 3.73
C TYR A 409 -14.79 7.57 2.67
N LYS A 410 -14.83 8.89 2.87
CA LYS A 410 -15.46 9.85 1.95
C LYS A 410 -14.55 11.07 1.82
N ARG A 411 -14.22 11.46 0.58
CA ARG A 411 -13.38 12.64 0.36
C ARG A 411 -13.73 13.31 -0.97
N ALA A 412 -13.77 14.63 -0.93
CA ALA A 412 -13.85 15.46 -2.12
C ALA A 412 -12.70 16.48 -2.10
N ASP A 413 -11.94 16.54 -3.19
CA ASP A 413 -10.87 17.52 -3.38
C ASP A 413 -11.21 18.38 -4.60
N ILE A 414 -10.97 19.68 -4.52
CA ILE A 414 -11.11 20.59 -5.64
C ILE A 414 -9.79 21.33 -5.88
N GLY A 415 -9.39 21.44 -7.13
CA GLY A 415 -8.21 22.18 -7.55
C GLY A 415 -8.55 23.20 -8.61
N MET A 416 -7.88 24.34 -8.57
CA MET A 416 -7.96 25.38 -9.60
C MET A 416 -6.54 25.77 -10.01
N SER A 417 -6.29 25.90 -11.29
CA SER A 417 -4.99 26.29 -11.84
C SER A 417 -5.15 27.36 -12.91
N TYR A 418 -4.28 28.35 -12.87
CA TYR A 418 -4.21 29.43 -13.85
C TYR A 418 -2.89 29.39 -14.60
N ARG A 419 -2.93 29.38 -15.92
CA ARG A 419 -1.76 29.44 -16.80
C ARG A 419 -1.32 30.88 -16.98
N LEU A 420 -0.29 31.28 -16.22
CA LEU A 420 0.26 32.64 -16.23
C LEU A 420 1.02 32.89 -17.52
N LEU A 421 1.84 31.93 -17.98
CA LEU A 421 2.65 32.03 -19.19
C LEU A 421 2.34 30.84 -20.11
N ASP A 422 2.15 31.13 -21.39
CA ASP A 422 1.98 30.15 -22.47
C ASP A 422 2.85 30.50 -23.68
N ASN A 423 4.01 29.88 -23.74
CA ASN A 423 4.93 29.97 -24.85
C ASN A 423 4.92 28.70 -25.73
N SER A 424 4.00 27.77 -25.50
CA SER A 424 3.94 26.47 -26.19
C SER A 424 3.70 26.62 -27.71
N LYS A 425 3.09 27.73 -28.15
CA LYS A 425 2.79 28.03 -29.55
C LYS A 425 3.89 28.82 -30.27
N HIS A 426 4.92 29.27 -29.54
CA HIS A 426 6.02 30.01 -30.18
C HIS A 426 7.05 29.07 -30.81
N THR A 427 7.35 29.26 -32.09
CA THR A 427 8.34 28.48 -32.86
C THR A 427 9.80 28.76 -32.45
N LYS A 428 10.07 29.82 -31.70
CA LYS A 428 11.40 30.11 -31.15
C LYS A 428 11.60 29.32 -29.85
N LYS A 429 12.77 28.67 -29.68
CA LYS A 429 13.18 28.01 -28.44
C LYS A 429 13.23 29.02 -27.29
N THR A 430 12.14 29.18 -26.58
CA THR A 430 12.08 29.93 -25.34
C THR A 430 12.45 28.99 -24.21
N PHE A 431 13.30 29.46 -23.28
CA PHE A 431 13.75 28.68 -22.11
C PHE A 431 12.57 28.29 -21.21
N LEU A 432 11.54 29.13 -21.10
CA LEU A 432 10.32 28.86 -20.35
C LEU A 432 9.16 28.59 -21.31
N ARG A 433 8.54 27.43 -21.18
CA ARG A 433 7.36 27.04 -21.97
C ARG A 433 6.06 27.47 -21.31
N ASN A 434 5.83 27.03 -20.09
CA ASN A 434 4.61 27.31 -19.37
C ASN A 434 4.89 27.61 -17.90
N ILE A 435 4.07 28.48 -17.30
CA ILE A 435 4.00 28.68 -15.87
C ILE A 435 2.55 28.55 -15.44
N TRP A 436 2.29 27.64 -14.51
CA TRP A 436 0.98 27.45 -13.90
C TRP A 436 1.03 27.77 -12.42
N LEU A 437 0.04 28.53 -11.97
CA LEU A 437 -0.24 28.76 -10.55
C LEU A 437 -1.47 27.92 -10.20
N GLY A 438 -1.41 27.19 -9.10
CA GLY A 438 -2.51 26.32 -8.68
C GLY A 438 -2.80 26.45 -7.18
N VAL A 439 -4.07 26.27 -6.84
CA VAL A 439 -4.55 26.14 -5.46
C VAL A 439 -5.41 24.86 -5.41
N ASP A 440 -5.10 23.99 -4.46
CA ASP A 440 -5.82 22.74 -4.25
C ASP A 440 -6.39 22.73 -2.83
N CYS A 441 -7.71 22.52 -2.69
CA CYS A 441 -8.38 22.31 -1.41
C CYS A 441 -8.67 20.81 -1.27
N LEU A 442 -7.96 20.16 -0.36
CA LEU A 442 -8.09 18.74 -0.06
C LEU A 442 -9.12 18.57 1.06
N ASN A 443 -9.93 17.51 0.98
CA ASN A 443 -11.02 17.25 1.91
C ASN A 443 -11.94 18.47 2.08
N LEU A 444 -12.51 18.93 0.96
CA LEU A 444 -13.30 20.18 0.87
C LEU A 444 -14.39 20.29 1.94
N PHE A 445 -15.05 19.20 2.26
CA PHE A 445 -16.14 19.17 3.24
C PHE A 445 -15.68 18.99 4.68
N GLY A 446 -14.35 18.81 4.92
CA GLY A 446 -13.81 18.59 6.25
C GLY A 446 -14.32 17.33 6.93
N ILE A 447 -14.52 16.25 6.15
CA ILE A 447 -15.06 14.99 6.67
C ILE A 447 -13.99 14.31 7.52
N ASP A 448 -14.35 13.92 8.74
CA ASP A 448 -13.51 13.18 9.67
C ASP A 448 -13.49 11.69 9.29
N ASN A 449 -12.54 11.32 8.45
CA ASN A 449 -12.34 9.95 8.04
C ASN A 449 -11.49 9.20 9.08
N VAL A 450 -12.00 8.07 9.56
CA VAL A 450 -11.29 7.24 10.54
C VAL A 450 -10.15 6.50 9.87
N ASN A 451 -8.94 6.64 10.41
CA ASN A 451 -7.75 5.89 10.02
C ASN A 451 -7.61 4.60 10.83
N SER A 452 -7.77 4.71 12.15
CA SER A 452 -7.62 3.63 13.11
C SER A 452 -8.39 3.96 14.37
N TYR A 453 -8.41 3.03 15.33
CA TYR A 453 -8.98 3.26 16.65
C TYR A 453 -7.92 3.14 17.72
N TYR A 454 -7.96 4.07 18.66
CA TYR A 454 -7.24 3.99 19.90
C TYR A 454 -8.18 3.41 20.97
N TRP A 455 -7.74 2.39 21.68
CA TRP A 455 -8.57 1.74 22.68
C TRP A 455 -8.23 2.24 24.08
N VAL A 456 -9.22 2.68 24.81
CA VAL A 456 -9.09 3.11 26.20
C VAL A 456 -10.09 2.36 27.06
N THR A 457 -9.75 2.17 28.31
CA THR A 457 -10.59 1.49 29.29
C THR A 457 -10.92 2.45 30.42
N ASP A 458 -12.17 2.47 30.85
CA ASP A 458 -12.58 3.27 31.98
C ASP A 458 -12.31 2.56 33.33
N VAL A 459 -12.62 3.24 34.43
CA VAL A 459 -12.43 2.71 35.79
C VAL A 459 -13.28 1.47 36.09
N THR A 460 -14.32 1.21 35.29
CA THR A 460 -15.19 0.01 35.39
C THR A 460 -14.73 -1.12 34.48
N ASN A 461 -13.58 -0.96 33.82
CA ASN A 461 -13.01 -1.91 32.85
C ASN A 461 -13.82 -2.04 31.55
N GLN A 462 -14.63 -1.03 31.20
CA GLN A 462 -15.31 -0.96 29.93
C GLN A 462 -14.38 -0.35 28.86
N GLN A 463 -14.30 -0.99 27.70
CA GLN A 463 -13.43 -0.55 26.60
C GLN A 463 -14.16 0.37 25.61
N TYR A 464 -13.49 1.44 25.21
CA TYR A 464 -13.97 2.42 24.25
C TYR A 464 -13.01 2.54 23.07
N ALA A 465 -13.56 2.54 21.86
CA ALA A 465 -12.82 2.76 20.62
C ALA A 465 -12.82 4.25 20.31
N VAL A 466 -11.72 4.94 20.60
CA VAL A 466 -11.53 6.36 20.26
C VAL A 466 -11.02 6.46 18.82
N PRO A 467 -11.74 7.15 17.92
CA PRO A 467 -11.31 7.25 16.53
C PRO A 467 -10.07 8.14 16.39
N ASN A 468 -9.10 7.66 15.62
CA ASN A 468 -7.99 8.46 15.13
C ASN A 468 -8.29 8.88 13.70
N TYR A 469 -8.49 10.16 13.48
CA TYR A 469 -8.92 10.69 12.20
C TYR A 469 -7.73 10.99 11.28
N LEU A 470 -7.93 10.78 9.98
CA LEU A 470 -7.03 11.29 8.96
C LEU A 470 -7.05 12.82 8.93
N THR A 471 -6.08 13.40 8.26
CA THR A 471 -5.94 14.85 8.13
C THR A 471 -7.22 15.49 7.59
N GLY A 472 -7.68 16.53 8.29
CA GLY A 472 -8.84 17.30 7.92
C GLY A 472 -8.64 18.13 6.64
N ARG A 473 -9.36 19.26 6.51
CA ARG A 473 -9.23 20.11 5.32
C ARG A 473 -7.85 20.77 5.26
N GLN A 474 -7.26 20.71 4.05
CA GLN A 474 -5.97 21.35 3.76
C GLN A 474 -6.05 22.18 2.49
N VAL A 475 -5.38 23.31 2.47
CA VAL A 475 -5.23 24.16 1.28
C VAL A 475 -3.75 24.21 0.90
N ASN A 476 -3.44 23.85 -0.33
CA ASN A 476 -2.09 23.83 -0.88
C ASN A 476 -1.97 24.79 -2.05
N GLY A 477 -0.91 25.61 -2.06
CA GLY A 477 -0.49 26.41 -3.20
C GLY A 477 0.55 25.65 -4.03
N ARG A 478 0.46 25.74 -5.36
CA ARG A 478 1.38 25.07 -6.29
C ARG A 478 1.83 26.00 -7.40
N ILE A 479 3.11 25.94 -7.72
CA ILE A 479 3.71 26.59 -8.89
C ILE A 479 4.33 25.48 -9.74
N LEU A 480 3.95 25.38 -11.01
CA LEU A 480 4.53 24.46 -11.99
C LEU A 480 5.20 25.27 -13.09
N ILE A 481 6.49 25.05 -13.29
CA ILE A 481 7.30 25.71 -14.32
C ILE A 481 7.79 24.64 -15.31
N GLU A 482 7.47 24.81 -16.59
CA GLU A 482 7.89 23.93 -17.67
C GLU A 482 8.92 24.66 -18.54
N PHE A 483 10.06 24.01 -18.80
CA PHE A 483 11.18 24.50 -19.58
C PHE A 483 11.22 23.95 -21.01
#